data_cb9a9c7bfb42320b35ffcf78679f1b97
#
_entry.id   cb9a9c7bfb42320b35ffcf78679f1b97
#
_cell.length_a   1.000
_cell.length_b   1.000
_cell.length_c   1.000
_cell.angle_alpha   90.00
_cell.angle_beta   90.00
_cell.angle_gamma   90.00
#
_symmetry.space_group_name_H-M   'P 1'
#
loop_
_entity.id
_entity.type
_entity.pdbx_description
1 polymer ?
#
loop_
_entity_poly.entity_id
_entity_poly.type
_entity_poly.pdbx_seq_one_letter_code
_entity_poly.pdbx_strand_id
1 'polypeptide(L)'
;MLIKNALVSTQEGVVSHDVLIKEGKIVAVGKALDAAANDEVIDADGLYLLPGLIDLNVRFSNSCLNQEYIDKLSNSCLKGGVTTAVVMSDFSPRLESATLLELVKFKIDQAKLICI
;
A
#
# COMPACT_ATOMS: atom_id res chain seq x y z
N MET A 1 9.91 1.04 13.09
CA MET A 1 9.69 2.37 12.46
C MET A 1 8.80 3.20 13.37
N LEU A 2 9.12 4.45 13.55
CA LEU A 2 8.29 5.41 14.30
C LEU A 2 7.95 6.60 13.39
N ILE A 3 6.68 6.89 13.20
CA ILE A 3 6.21 8.10 12.51
C ILE A 3 5.82 9.10 13.59
N LYS A 4 6.47 10.27 13.61
CA LYS A 4 6.25 11.34 14.59
C LYS A 4 5.43 12.49 14.03
N ASN A 5 4.74 13.19 14.92
CA ASN A 5 4.03 14.45 14.59
C ASN A 5 3.01 14.32 13.45
N ALA A 6 2.40 13.16 13.26
CA ALA A 6 1.41 12.93 12.21
C ALA A 6 0.02 13.41 12.65
N LEU A 7 -0.78 13.94 11.71
CA LEU A 7 -2.22 14.15 11.89
C LEU A 7 -2.95 12.84 11.59
N VAL A 8 -3.29 12.11 12.64
CA VAL A 8 -3.92 10.79 12.55
C VAL A 8 -5.44 10.94 12.65
N SER A 9 -6.17 10.33 11.71
CA SER A 9 -7.63 10.25 11.79
C SER A 9 -8.04 9.14 12.75
N THR A 10 -8.81 9.51 13.79
CA THR A 10 -9.35 8.60 14.79
C THR A 10 -10.88 8.73 14.85
N GLN A 11 -11.53 7.89 15.64
CA GLN A 11 -12.98 7.99 15.87
C GLN A 11 -13.40 9.30 16.54
N GLU A 12 -12.49 9.94 17.28
CA GLU A 12 -12.69 11.20 17.97
C GLU A 12 -12.35 12.43 17.11
N GLY A 13 -11.88 12.20 15.88
CA GLY A 13 -11.45 13.24 14.95
C GLY A 13 -9.96 13.13 14.59
N VAL A 14 -9.42 14.23 14.06
CA VAL A 14 -8.00 14.31 13.68
C VAL A 14 -7.19 14.79 14.88
N VAL A 15 -6.18 14.01 15.24
CA VAL A 15 -5.31 14.30 16.39
C VAL A 15 -3.84 14.24 15.97
N SER A 16 -3.00 15.09 16.57
CA SER A 16 -1.55 15.01 16.36
C SER A 16 -0.95 13.94 17.27
N HIS A 17 -0.50 12.84 16.68
CA HIS A 17 0.02 11.67 17.38
C HIS A 17 1.23 11.07 16.64
N ASP A 18 2.00 10.30 17.40
CA ASP A 18 3.03 9.43 16.86
C ASP A 18 2.43 8.04 16.60
N VAL A 19 2.98 7.31 15.62
CA VAL A 19 2.55 5.95 15.28
C VAL A 19 3.77 5.04 15.26
N LEU A 20 3.76 4.03 16.13
CA LEU A 20 4.82 3.03 16.20
C LEU A 20 4.42 1.77 15.42
N ILE A 21 5.29 1.37 14.51
CA ILE A 21 5.10 0.21 13.63
C ILE A 21 6.20 -0.81 13.92
N LYS A 22 5.82 -2.04 14.21
CA LYS A 22 6.71 -3.18 14.40
C LYS A 22 6.22 -4.34 13.52
N GLU A 23 7.13 -4.99 12.80
CA GLU A 23 6.82 -6.16 11.95
C GLU A 23 5.62 -5.92 11.01
N GLY A 24 5.54 -4.72 10.41
CA GLY A 24 4.47 -4.36 9.49
C GLY A 24 3.11 -4.10 10.15
N LYS A 25 3.05 -4.00 11.49
CA LYS A 25 1.80 -3.75 12.24
C LYS A 25 1.91 -2.50 13.09
N ILE A 26 0.83 -1.74 13.17
CA ILE A 26 0.71 -0.63 14.14
C ILE A 26 0.57 -1.24 15.53
N VAL A 27 1.53 -0.93 16.40
CA VAL A 27 1.54 -1.44 17.78
C VAL A 27 1.18 -0.39 18.82
N ALA A 28 1.35 0.89 18.48
CA ALA A 28 0.93 1.99 19.34
C ALA A 28 0.61 3.25 18.53
N VAL A 29 -0.35 4.01 19.00
CA VAL A 29 -0.69 5.36 18.55
C VAL A 29 -0.82 6.24 19.78
N GLY A 30 -0.10 7.35 19.85
CA GLY A 30 -0.10 8.20 21.04
C GLY A 30 0.85 9.39 20.92
N LYS A 31 1.02 10.11 22.01
CA LYS A 31 1.97 11.23 22.08
C LYS A 31 3.30 10.79 22.64
N ALA A 32 4.38 11.36 22.13
CA ALA A 32 5.74 11.18 22.63
C ALA A 32 6.16 9.70 22.75
N LEU A 33 5.91 8.92 21.69
CA LEU A 33 6.36 7.54 21.63
C LEU A 33 7.87 7.49 21.42
N ASP A 34 8.50 6.51 22.07
CA ASP A 34 9.94 6.28 21.98
C ASP A 34 10.28 5.30 20.84
N ALA A 35 11.24 5.68 20.02
CA ALA A 35 11.87 4.79 19.06
C ALA A 35 12.92 3.90 19.75
N ALA A 36 13.00 2.63 19.37
CA ALA A 36 14.16 1.82 19.73
C ALA A 36 15.40 2.30 18.94
N ALA A 37 16.61 1.97 19.45
CA ALA A 37 17.87 2.45 18.88
C ALA A 37 18.05 2.18 17.38
N ASN A 38 17.40 1.12 16.86
CA ASN A 38 17.47 0.73 15.44
C ASN A 38 16.17 1.01 14.67
N ASP A 39 15.21 1.73 15.26
CA ASP A 39 13.99 2.09 14.55
C ASP A 39 14.26 3.24 13.57
N GLU A 40 13.77 3.09 12.36
CA GLU A 40 13.64 4.22 11.43
C GLU A 40 12.64 5.22 12.01
N VAL A 41 13.00 6.51 12.00
CA VAL A 41 12.14 7.60 12.48
C VAL A 41 11.81 8.51 11.31
N ILE A 42 10.52 8.72 11.07
CA ILE A 42 10.00 9.62 10.05
C ILE A 42 9.26 10.75 10.80
N ASP A 43 9.66 11.99 10.60
CA ASP A 43 8.89 13.13 11.07
C ASP A 43 7.88 13.54 10.00
N ALA A 44 6.60 13.39 10.30
CA ALA A 44 5.52 13.73 9.39
C ALA A 44 5.23 15.25 9.35
N ASP A 45 5.82 16.03 10.28
CA ASP A 45 5.71 17.49 10.31
C ASP A 45 4.28 18.02 10.11
N GLY A 46 3.32 17.40 10.76
CA GLY A 46 1.90 17.76 10.64
C GLY A 46 1.19 17.27 9.36
N LEU A 47 1.82 16.42 8.57
CA LEU A 47 1.13 15.77 7.45
C LEU A 47 0.09 14.76 7.95
N TYR A 48 -0.95 14.57 7.16
CA TYR A 48 -1.96 13.55 7.45
C TYR A 48 -1.42 12.14 7.27
N LEU A 49 -1.62 11.31 8.28
CA LEU A 49 -1.42 9.86 8.19
C LEU A 49 -2.77 9.17 8.09
N LEU A 50 -3.05 8.62 6.94
CA LEU A 50 -4.32 7.97 6.62
C LEU A 50 -4.08 6.51 6.26
N PRO A 51 -5.08 5.62 6.42
CA PRO A 51 -5.03 4.30 5.80
C PRO A 51 -4.82 4.41 4.29
N GLY A 52 -4.05 3.51 3.72
CA GLY A 52 -3.90 3.44 2.27
C GLY A 52 -5.24 3.24 1.58
N LEU A 53 -5.40 3.85 0.42
CA LEU A 53 -6.61 3.72 -0.38
C LEU A 53 -6.73 2.32 -0.98
N ILE A 54 -7.95 1.83 -1.10
CA ILE A 54 -8.28 0.56 -1.73
C ILE A 54 -9.02 0.88 -3.03
N ASP A 55 -8.42 0.52 -4.16
CA ASP A 55 -9.07 0.62 -5.48
C ASP A 55 -9.68 -0.74 -5.85
N LEU A 56 -11.01 -0.79 -5.93
CA LEU A 56 -11.75 -2.02 -6.20
C LEU A 56 -11.97 -2.29 -7.70
N ASN A 57 -11.47 -1.43 -8.60
CA ASN A 57 -11.74 -1.55 -10.02
C ASN A 57 -10.54 -1.20 -10.88
N VAL A 58 -9.40 -1.79 -10.59
CA VAL A 58 -8.20 -1.62 -11.42
C VAL A 58 -8.31 -2.47 -12.66
N ARG A 59 -8.16 -1.83 -13.82
CA ARG A 59 -8.22 -2.50 -15.12
C ARG A 59 -6.86 -2.48 -15.80
N PHE A 60 -6.45 -3.62 -16.31
CA PHE A 60 -5.28 -3.69 -17.18
C PHE A 60 -5.68 -3.36 -18.62
N SER A 61 -4.92 -2.53 -19.28
CA SER A 61 -5.07 -2.31 -20.71
C SER A 61 -4.75 -3.61 -21.48
N ASN A 62 -5.55 -3.89 -22.50
CA ASN A 62 -5.63 -5.16 -23.23
C ASN A 62 -4.33 -5.68 -23.88
N SER A 63 -3.24 -4.95 -23.81
CA SER A 63 -2.14 -5.28 -24.69
C SER A 63 -1.00 -6.06 -24.08
N CYS A 64 -0.78 -6.07 -22.80
CA CYS A 64 0.35 -6.82 -22.23
C CYS A 64 0.36 -6.83 -20.70
N LEU A 65 0.08 -7.95 -20.08
CA LEU A 65 0.57 -8.26 -18.75
C LEU A 65 2.09 -8.52 -18.82
N ASN A 66 2.87 -7.47 -19.01
CA ASN A 66 4.32 -7.55 -18.87
C ASN A 66 4.76 -6.86 -17.58
N GLN A 67 5.97 -7.19 -17.14
CA GLN A 67 6.56 -6.69 -15.90
C GLN A 67 6.57 -5.16 -15.88
N GLU A 68 7.00 -4.53 -16.97
CA GLU A 68 7.12 -3.07 -17.07
C GLU A 68 5.77 -2.36 -16.85
N TYR A 69 4.69 -2.92 -17.38
CA TYR A 69 3.36 -2.37 -17.19
C TYR A 69 2.88 -2.48 -15.74
N ILE A 70 3.12 -3.65 -15.11
CA ILE A 70 2.77 -3.89 -13.70
C ILE A 70 3.57 -2.93 -12.82
N ASP A 71 4.86 -2.74 -13.07
CA ASP A 71 5.71 -1.82 -12.31
C ASP A 71 5.23 -0.36 -12.44
N LYS A 72 4.88 0.07 -13.64
CA LYS A 72 4.33 1.41 -13.88
C LYS A 72 3.00 1.62 -13.15
N LEU A 73 2.11 0.62 -13.21
CA LEU A 73 0.82 0.68 -12.52
C LEU A 73 1.01 0.75 -11.01
N SER A 74 1.86 -0.11 -10.46
CA SER A 74 2.17 -0.14 -9.03
C SER A 74 2.72 1.18 -8.54
N ASN A 75 3.70 1.74 -9.25
CA ASN A 75 4.27 3.04 -8.92
C ASN A 75 3.23 4.17 -9.01
N SER A 76 2.30 4.09 -9.96
CA SER A 76 1.22 5.07 -10.07
C SER A 76 0.23 4.94 -8.91
N CYS A 77 -0.12 3.72 -8.52
CA CYS A 77 -0.95 3.44 -7.36
C CYS A 77 -0.32 4.03 -6.08
N LEU A 78 0.95 3.70 -5.82
CA LEU A 78 1.67 4.21 -4.65
C LEU A 78 1.74 5.74 -4.61
N LYS A 79 2.05 6.38 -5.73
CA LYS A 79 2.06 7.85 -5.83
C LYS A 79 0.68 8.47 -5.58
N GLY A 80 -0.39 7.75 -5.89
CA GLY A 80 -1.77 8.15 -5.61
C GLY A 80 -2.27 7.74 -4.22
N GLY A 81 -1.44 7.10 -3.38
CA GLY A 81 -1.83 6.62 -2.05
C GLY A 81 -2.65 5.33 -2.06
N VAL A 82 -2.75 4.64 -3.20
CA VAL A 82 -3.42 3.34 -3.32
C VAL A 82 -2.46 2.24 -2.89
N THR A 83 -2.77 1.54 -1.80
CA THR A 83 -1.96 0.45 -1.24
C THR A 83 -2.55 -0.93 -1.50
N THR A 84 -3.81 -0.99 -1.91
CA THR A 84 -4.49 -2.24 -2.26
C THR A 84 -5.28 -2.05 -3.55
N ALA A 85 -5.05 -2.92 -4.52
CA ALA A 85 -5.73 -2.88 -5.80
C ALA A 85 -6.44 -4.21 -6.08
N VAL A 86 -7.75 -4.15 -6.35
CA VAL A 86 -8.52 -5.30 -6.83
C VAL A 86 -8.59 -5.24 -8.34
N VAL A 87 -7.95 -6.18 -8.99
CA VAL A 87 -7.86 -6.24 -10.44
C VAL A 87 -9.09 -6.92 -11.01
N MET A 88 -9.71 -6.25 -11.98
CA MET A 88 -10.85 -6.82 -12.70
C MET A 88 -10.39 -7.86 -13.73
N SER A 89 -11.15 -8.93 -13.85
CA SER A 89 -10.84 -10.06 -14.73
C SER A 89 -11.25 -9.86 -16.20
N ASP A 90 -11.51 -8.63 -16.61
CA ASP A 90 -12.00 -8.28 -17.95
C ASP A 90 -10.89 -8.00 -18.98
N PHE A 91 -9.63 -8.26 -18.62
CA PHE A 91 -8.51 -8.12 -19.54
C PHE A 91 -8.33 -9.35 -20.46
N SER A 92 -7.62 -9.17 -21.56
CA SER A 92 -7.33 -10.25 -22.52
C SER A 92 -5.95 -10.88 -22.24
N PRO A 93 -5.83 -12.22 -22.11
CA PRO A 93 -6.94 -13.19 -22.08
C PRO A 93 -7.72 -13.11 -20.76
N ARG A 94 -9.03 -13.37 -20.82
CA ARG A 94 -9.88 -13.40 -19.63
C ARG A 94 -9.40 -14.47 -18.66
N LEU A 95 -9.53 -14.20 -17.35
CA LEU A 95 -9.24 -15.20 -16.31
C LEU A 95 -10.37 -16.26 -16.25
N GLU A 96 -10.42 -17.13 -17.27
CA GLU A 96 -11.44 -18.16 -17.37
C GLU A 96 -11.02 -19.49 -16.74
N SER A 97 -9.79 -19.57 -16.22
CA SER A 97 -9.27 -20.79 -15.61
C SER A 97 -8.39 -20.53 -14.40
N ALA A 98 -8.31 -21.50 -13.50
CA ALA A 98 -7.40 -21.47 -12.36
C ALA A 98 -5.94 -21.32 -12.81
N THR A 99 -5.55 -21.92 -13.93
CA THR A 99 -4.21 -21.84 -14.49
C THR A 99 -3.82 -20.40 -14.88
N LEU A 100 -4.75 -19.66 -15.49
CA LEU A 100 -4.52 -18.25 -15.84
C LEU A 100 -4.43 -17.38 -14.59
N LEU A 101 -5.23 -17.67 -13.57
CA LEU A 101 -5.14 -16.97 -12.28
C LEU A 101 -3.77 -17.18 -11.62
N GLU A 102 -3.26 -18.41 -11.59
CA GLU A 102 -1.94 -18.72 -11.05
C GLU A 102 -0.82 -18.03 -11.85
N LEU A 103 -0.93 -17.95 -13.17
CA LEU A 103 0.02 -17.22 -14.00
C LEU A 103 0.04 -15.73 -13.70
N VAL A 104 -1.13 -15.12 -13.48
CA VAL A 104 -1.24 -13.70 -13.12
C VAL A 104 -0.67 -13.46 -11.73
N LYS A 105 -1.00 -14.29 -10.75
CA LYS A 105 -0.40 -14.23 -9.41
C LYS A 105 1.13 -14.31 -9.49
N PHE A 106 1.67 -15.30 -10.22
CA PHE A 106 3.10 -15.43 -10.40
C PHE A 106 3.74 -14.16 -10.99
N LYS A 107 3.12 -13.53 -11.97
CA LYS A 107 3.62 -12.28 -12.55
C LYS A 107 3.56 -11.12 -11.56
N ILE A 108 2.50 -11.01 -10.77
CA ILE A 108 2.38 -9.99 -9.72
C ILE A 108 3.46 -10.21 -8.64
N ASP A 109 3.68 -11.45 -8.21
CA ASP A 109 4.70 -11.78 -7.23
C ASP A 109 6.12 -11.47 -7.75
N GLN A 110 6.37 -11.70 -9.03
CA GLN A 110 7.65 -11.33 -9.67
C GLN A 110 7.85 -9.80 -9.72
N ALA A 111 6.79 -9.04 -9.82
CA ALA A 111 6.83 -7.58 -9.84
C ALA A 111 7.27 -6.97 -8.52
N LYS A 112 7.41 -7.76 -7.44
CA LYS A 112 7.70 -7.25 -6.09
C LYS A 112 6.83 -6.03 -5.76
N LEU A 113 5.52 -6.17 -5.92
CA LEU A 113 4.57 -5.20 -5.43
C LEU A 113 4.70 -5.16 -3.90
N ILE A 114 5.58 -4.31 -3.42
CA ILE A 114 5.65 -3.97 -2.01
C ILE A 114 4.54 -2.95 -1.79
N CYS A 115 3.36 -3.43 -1.48
CA CYS A 115 2.37 -2.61 -0.80
C CYS A 115 2.84 -2.50 0.65
N ILE A 116 3.36 -1.35 1.02
CA ILE A 116 3.64 -0.99 2.41
C ILE A 116 2.32 -0.54 3.03
#